data_dac6218396afa5f7492564929ebbb88a
#
_entry.id   dac6218396afa5f7492564929ebbb88a
#
_cell.length_a   1.000
_cell.length_b   1.000
_cell.length_c   1.000
_cell.angle_alpha   90.00
_cell.angle_beta   90.00
_cell.angle_gamma   90.00
#
_symmetry.space_group_name_H-M   'P 1'
#
loop_
_entity.id
_entity.type
_entity.pdbx_description
1 polymer ?
#
loop_
_entity_poly.entity_id
_entity_poly.type
_entity_poly.pdbx_seq_one_letter_code
_entity_poly.pdbx_strand_id
1 'polypeptide(L)'
;NDDGGARFESQLVYAATAAGTVYLSAEAFYGTGTYRLAVTSTTDDAGGDTTTGGTLSLGQALTGSLERSGDTDWYRISLTAGHYQITGRGADSSVGTLADPVVILRDANGTALGGDDNNGTGQEALALISVSQAGDYYVEMRSADDGTGTYELQMTALANDVPGDSSTTSTLAAAGSTSGTVDIYGDADWYRFDVTSGQIYH
;
A
#
# COMPACT_ATOMS: atom_id res chain seq x y z
N ASN A 1 -16.44 21.64 -16.62
CA ASN A 1 -17.06 21.41 -15.30
C ASN A 1 -17.86 22.65 -14.91
N ASP A 2 -19.08 22.50 -14.42
CA ASP A 2 -19.94 23.60 -14.00
C ASP A 2 -20.39 23.50 -12.52
N ASP A 3 -20.44 22.31 -11.92
CA ASP A 3 -20.91 22.10 -10.55
C ASP A 3 -19.91 21.25 -9.71
N GLY A 4 -18.61 21.29 -10.01
CA GLY A 4 -17.58 20.54 -9.29
C GLY A 4 -17.13 21.13 -7.96
N GLY A 5 -17.59 22.36 -7.63
CA GLY A 5 -17.30 23.05 -6.38
C GLY A 5 -18.50 23.04 -5.42
N ALA A 6 -18.41 23.82 -4.33
CA ALA A 6 -19.52 23.96 -3.39
C ALA A 6 -20.63 24.85 -3.97
N ARG A 7 -21.88 24.41 -3.93
CA ARG A 7 -23.07 25.22 -4.31
C ARG A 7 -23.05 25.73 -5.76
N PHE A 8 -22.98 24.99 -6.77
CA PHE A 8 -22.94 25.48 -8.18
C PHE A 8 -21.66 26.27 -8.53
N GLU A 9 -20.60 26.18 -7.73
CA GLU A 9 -19.30 26.71 -8.08
C GLU A 9 -18.56 25.67 -8.96
N SER A 10 -17.87 26.15 -9.99
CA SER A 10 -17.09 25.26 -10.87
C SER A 10 -15.72 25.00 -10.25
N GLN A 11 -15.31 23.73 -10.22
CA GLN A 11 -13.97 23.32 -9.83
C GLN A 11 -13.40 22.37 -10.90
N LEU A 12 -12.18 22.65 -11.35
CA LEU A 12 -11.45 21.81 -12.29
C LEU A 12 -10.11 21.43 -11.66
N VAL A 13 -9.81 20.12 -11.62
CA VAL A 13 -8.48 19.60 -11.29
C VAL A 13 -7.78 19.26 -12.60
N TYR A 14 -6.56 19.73 -12.78
CA TYR A 14 -5.73 19.49 -13.96
C TYR A 14 -4.33 19.05 -13.55
N ALA A 15 -3.93 17.83 -13.91
CA ALA A 15 -2.58 17.33 -13.71
C ALA A 15 -1.70 17.70 -14.91
N ALA A 16 -0.69 18.54 -14.70
CA ALA A 16 0.27 18.91 -15.74
C ALA A 16 1.34 17.82 -15.89
N THR A 17 1.39 17.16 -17.04
CA THR A 17 2.39 16.12 -17.36
C THR A 17 3.68 16.69 -17.94
N ALA A 18 3.69 17.97 -18.27
CA ALA A 18 4.86 18.70 -18.76
C ALA A 18 4.75 20.20 -18.46
N ALA A 19 5.87 20.89 -18.37
CA ALA A 19 5.88 22.35 -18.28
C ALA A 19 5.34 22.97 -19.56
N GLY A 20 4.46 23.97 -19.43
CA GLY A 20 3.84 24.64 -20.57
C GLY A 20 2.87 25.73 -20.16
N THR A 21 2.18 26.28 -21.15
CA THR A 21 1.12 27.26 -20.95
C THR A 21 -0.22 26.62 -21.28
N VAL A 22 -1.17 26.71 -20.34
CA VAL A 22 -2.55 26.31 -20.54
C VAL A 22 -3.46 27.53 -20.39
N TYR A 23 -4.62 27.50 -21.03
CA TYR A 23 -5.62 28.57 -20.96
C TYR A 23 -6.86 28.04 -20.24
N LEU A 24 -7.35 28.81 -19.29
CA LEU A 24 -8.56 28.53 -18.54
C LEU A 24 -9.66 29.48 -19.00
N SER A 25 -10.79 28.96 -19.45
CA SER A 25 -11.98 29.72 -19.86
C SER A 25 -13.02 29.71 -18.74
N ALA A 26 -13.60 30.86 -18.44
CA ALA A 26 -14.78 30.99 -17.59
C ALA A 26 -15.95 31.43 -18.44
N GLU A 27 -17.01 30.63 -18.49
CA GLU A 27 -18.19 30.87 -19.31
C GLU A 27 -19.45 30.81 -18.44
N ALA A 28 -20.46 31.63 -18.81
CA ALA A 28 -21.75 31.58 -18.13
C ALA A 28 -22.61 30.49 -18.77
N PHE A 29 -23.20 29.59 -17.98
CA PHE A 29 -24.21 28.65 -18.48
C PHE A 29 -25.51 29.36 -18.86
N TYR A 30 -25.91 30.38 -18.08
CA TYR A 30 -27.01 31.29 -18.39
C TYR A 30 -26.68 32.72 -17.97
N GLY A 31 -27.11 33.70 -18.76
CA GLY A 31 -27.09 35.11 -18.40
C GLY A 31 -25.72 35.77 -18.41
N THR A 32 -25.59 36.80 -17.62
CA THR A 32 -24.35 37.61 -17.46
C THR A 32 -24.12 37.91 -16.01
N GLY A 33 -22.87 38.08 -15.63
CA GLY A 33 -22.50 38.36 -14.23
C GLY A 33 -21.02 38.54 -14.04
N THR A 34 -20.63 38.68 -12.80
CA THR A 34 -19.23 38.74 -12.36
C THR A 34 -18.80 37.38 -11.85
N TYR A 35 -17.56 37.03 -12.06
CA TYR A 35 -16.97 35.81 -11.52
C TYR A 35 -15.64 36.11 -10.83
N ARG A 36 -15.18 35.16 -9.99
CA ARG A 36 -13.83 35.10 -9.46
C ARG A 36 -13.17 33.82 -9.96
N LEU A 37 -12.02 33.94 -10.59
CA LEU A 37 -11.21 32.81 -10.99
C LEU A 37 -10.00 32.72 -10.06
N ALA A 38 -9.70 31.54 -9.55
CA ALA A 38 -8.52 31.27 -8.75
C ALA A 38 -7.84 29.98 -9.24
N VAL A 39 -6.52 29.95 -9.22
CA VAL A 39 -5.71 28.78 -9.50
C VAL A 39 -4.83 28.54 -8.28
N THR A 40 -4.87 27.33 -7.75
CA THR A 40 -3.96 26.86 -6.71
C THR A 40 -3.18 25.67 -7.26
N SER A 41 -1.95 25.50 -6.84
CA SER A 41 -1.15 24.31 -7.18
C SER A 41 -0.82 23.54 -5.91
N THR A 42 -0.94 22.22 -5.98
CA THR A 42 -0.37 21.28 -5.02
C THR A 42 0.74 20.50 -5.73
N THR A 43 1.75 20.09 -5.00
CA THR A 43 2.79 19.21 -5.52
C THR A 43 2.41 17.80 -5.15
N ASP A 44 2.43 16.90 -6.11
CA ASP A 44 2.30 15.46 -5.92
C ASP A 44 3.50 14.99 -5.06
N ASP A 45 3.28 14.34 -3.94
CA ASP A 45 4.33 13.95 -3.00
C ASP A 45 5.00 12.63 -3.39
N ALA A 46 4.33 11.76 -4.15
CA ALA A 46 4.91 10.52 -4.67
C ALA A 46 4.27 10.12 -6.02
N GLY A 47 5.09 9.75 -6.99
CA GLY A 47 4.57 9.30 -8.30
C GLY A 47 3.92 7.92 -8.23
N GLY A 48 2.88 7.70 -9.03
CA GLY A 48 2.05 6.48 -9.04
C GLY A 48 2.59 5.35 -9.93
N ASP A 49 3.90 5.20 -10.09
CA ASP A 49 4.49 4.11 -10.89
C ASP A 49 5.92 3.74 -10.44
N THR A 50 6.57 2.83 -11.15
CA THR A 50 7.93 2.33 -10.84
C THR A 50 9.03 3.38 -11.01
N THR A 51 8.73 4.57 -11.57
CA THR A 51 9.68 5.69 -11.70
C THR A 51 9.64 6.64 -10.50
N THR A 52 8.80 6.36 -9.51
CA THR A 52 8.65 7.18 -8.30
C THR A 52 9.99 7.45 -7.61
N GLY A 53 10.15 8.67 -7.09
CA GLY A 53 11.23 8.99 -6.16
C GLY A 53 10.89 8.66 -4.69
N GLY A 54 9.64 8.27 -4.41
CA GLY A 54 9.17 7.92 -3.08
C GLY A 54 9.86 6.66 -2.53
N THR A 55 10.23 6.66 -1.26
CA THR A 55 10.85 5.50 -0.59
C THR A 55 10.21 5.25 0.77
N LEU A 56 10.01 3.97 1.09
CA LEU A 56 9.53 3.52 2.39
C LEU A 56 10.66 2.77 3.10
N SER A 57 10.85 3.04 4.38
CA SER A 57 11.80 2.32 5.23
C SER A 57 11.06 1.31 6.10
N LEU A 58 11.53 0.05 6.09
CA LEU A 58 10.92 -1.01 6.88
C LEU A 58 10.86 -0.65 8.37
N GLY A 59 9.70 -0.80 8.98
CA GLY A 59 9.44 -0.49 10.39
C GLY A 59 9.20 0.98 10.70
N GLN A 60 9.34 1.89 9.71
CA GLN A 60 9.08 3.32 9.91
C GLN A 60 7.74 3.71 9.29
N ALA A 61 7.00 4.55 10.00
CA ALA A 61 5.80 5.16 9.46
C ALA A 61 6.18 6.33 8.55
N LEU A 62 5.44 6.48 7.44
CA LEU A 62 5.54 7.56 6.48
C LEU A 62 4.18 8.23 6.38
N THR A 63 4.15 9.55 6.31
CA THR A 63 2.93 10.32 6.03
C THR A 63 2.95 10.85 4.61
N GLY A 64 1.82 10.78 3.92
CA GLY A 64 1.63 11.30 2.57
C GLY A 64 0.22 11.83 2.35
N SER A 65 -0.09 12.21 1.12
CA SER A 65 -1.40 12.71 0.74
C SER A 65 -1.78 12.31 -0.68
N LEU A 66 -3.04 11.96 -0.88
CA LEU A 66 -3.65 11.85 -2.21
C LEU A 66 -4.26 13.22 -2.56
N GLU A 67 -3.63 13.95 -3.47
CA GLU A 67 -3.97 15.35 -3.74
C GLU A 67 -5.17 15.50 -4.67
N ARG A 68 -5.47 14.50 -5.47
CA ARG A 68 -6.53 14.53 -6.48
C ARG A 68 -7.29 13.20 -6.52
N SER A 69 -8.49 13.23 -7.03
CA SER A 69 -9.28 12.03 -7.31
C SER A 69 -8.52 11.08 -8.24
N GLY A 70 -8.46 9.80 -7.88
CA GLY A 70 -7.72 8.77 -8.59
C GLY A 70 -6.20 8.86 -8.48
N ASP A 71 -5.72 9.58 -7.48
CA ASP A 71 -4.30 9.65 -7.15
C ASP A 71 -3.78 8.33 -6.57
N THR A 72 -2.51 8.07 -6.82
CA THR A 72 -1.83 6.88 -6.32
C THR A 72 -0.39 7.21 -6.01
N ASP A 73 0.07 6.86 -4.83
CA ASP A 73 1.43 7.08 -4.36
C ASP A 73 2.16 5.75 -4.24
N TRP A 74 3.30 5.64 -4.92
CA TRP A 74 4.12 4.45 -4.84
C TRP A 74 5.43 4.74 -4.11
N TYR A 75 5.79 3.85 -3.20
CA TYR A 75 7.02 3.95 -2.42
C TYR A 75 7.87 2.71 -2.62
N ARG A 76 9.10 2.91 -3.11
CA ARG A 76 10.06 1.82 -3.25
C ARG A 76 10.56 1.36 -1.88
N ILE A 77 10.66 0.03 -1.70
CA ILE A 77 11.20 -0.63 -0.52
C ILE A 77 12.02 -1.84 -0.94
N SER A 78 13.19 -2.06 -0.31
CA SER A 78 13.98 -3.28 -0.51
C SER A 78 13.64 -4.28 0.59
N LEU A 79 13.24 -5.49 0.20
CA LEU A 79 12.81 -6.55 1.09
C LEU A 79 13.68 -7.80 0.94
N THR A 80 13.77 -8.61 1.98
CA THR A 80 14.23 -9.99 1.95
C THR A 80 13.05 -10.94 1.80
N ALA A 81 13.28 -12.24 1.57
CA ALA A 81 12.21 -13.22 1.72
C ALA A 81 11.71 -13.22 3.17
N GLY A 82 10.40 -13.29 3.38
CA GLY A 82 9.79 -13.20 4.70
C GLY A 82 8.32 -12.78 4.66
N HIS A 83 7.76 -12.59 5.83
CA HIS A 83 6.38 -12.19 6.04
C HIS A 83 6.32 -10.74 6.51
N TYR A 84 5.36 -10.00 5.99
CA TYR A 84 5.25 -8.56 6.23
C TYR A 84 3.79 -8.16 6.46
N GLN A 85 3.61 -7.16 7.29
CA GLN A 85 2.35 -6.44 7.44
C GLN A 85 2.51 -5.05 6.84
N ILE A 86 1.54 -4.64 6.03
CA ILE A 86 1.41 -3.28 5.53
C ILE A 86 0.13 -2.69 6.12
N THR A 87 0.23 -1.49 6.67
CA THR A 87 -0.92 -0.73 7.16
C THR A 87 -1.03 0.59 6.44
N GLY A 88 -2.24 0.90 5.95
CA GLY A 88 -2.63 2.20 5.43
C GLY A 88 -3.69 2.80 6.35
N ARG A 89 -3.36 3.91 7.01
CA ARG A 89 -4.21 4.53 8.02
C ARG A 89 -4.59 5.95 7.65
N GLY A 90 -5.78 6.36 8.04
CA GLY A 90 -6.31 7.68 7.70
C GLY A 90 -7.25 8.25 8.76
N ALA A 91 -8.51 8.45 8.38
CA ALA A 91 -9.50 9.14 9.20
C ALA A 91 -9.94 8.33 10.43
N ASP A 92 -10.10 7.01 10.29
CA ASP A 92 -10.65 6.17 11.37
C ASP A 92 -9.73 6.08 12.59
N SER A 93 -8.41 6.09 12.39
CA SER A 93 -7.43 6.17 13.49
C SER A 93 -7.01 7.62 13.82
N SER A 94 -7.57 8.62 13.13
CA SER A 94 -7.26 10.05 13.34
C SER A 94 -5.78 10.41 13.08
N VAL A 95 -5.07 9.64 12.26
CA VAL A 95 -3.69 9.96 11.86
C VAL A 95 -3.62 10.68 10.50
N GLY A 96 -4.75 10.72 9.79
CA GLY A 96 -4.91 11.40 8.52
C GLY A 96 -6.35 11.80 8.26
N THR A 97 -6.65 12.17 7.00
CA THR A 97 -8.00 12.56 6.55
C THR A 97 -8.53 11.67 5.41
N LEU A 98 -7.71 10.75 4.88
CA LEU A 98 -8.13 9.79 3.87
C LEU A 98 -9.17 8.84 4.48
N ALA A 99 -10.35 8.75 3.87
CA ALA A 99 -11.48 8.02 4.44
C ALA A 99 -11.34 6.49 4.28
N ASP A 100 -10.87 6.05 3.12
CA ASP A 100 -10.84 4.64 2.72
C ASP A 100 -9.51 4.31 2.02
N PRO A 101 -8.41 4.15 2.79
CA PRO A 101 -7.09 3.83 2.26
C PRO A 101 -6.99 2.38 1.78
N VAL A 102 -6.35 2.17 0.64
CA VAL A 102 -5.99 0.86 0.07
C VAL A 102 -4.49 0.74 -0.03
N VAL A 103 -3.93 -0.37 0.39
CA VAL A 103 -2.51 -0.70 0.22
C VAL A 103 -2.33 -1.89 -0.72
N ILE A 104 -1.35 -1.82 -1.63
CA ILE A 104 -1.00 -2.90 -2.55
C ILE A 104 0.52 -3.06 -2.57
N LEU A 105 1.02 -4.29 -2.37
CA LEU A 105 2.42 -4.62 -2.65
C LEU A 105 2.55 -4.99 -4.13
N ARG A 106 3.56 -4.42 -4.79
CA ARG A 106 3.89 -4.68 -6.20
C ARG A 106 5.34 -5.15 -6.35
N ASP A 107 5.59 -5.98 -7.35
CA ASP A 107 6.96 -6.38 -7.72
C ASP A 107 7.73 -5.23 -8.41
N ALA A 108 8.99 -5.47 -8.75
CA ALA A 108 9.86 -4.52 -9.44
C ALA A 108 9.34 -4.08 -10.82
N ASN A 109 8.41 -4.82 -11.44
CA ASN A 109 7.79 -4.50 -12.71
C ASN A 109 6.43 -3.76 -12.54
N GLY A 110 6.01 -3.52 -11.30
CA GLY A 110 4.72 -2.91 -11.00
C GLY A 110 3.54 -3.89 -10.96
N THR A 111 3.77 -5.21 -11.04
CA THR A 111 2.70 -6.20 -10.94
C THR A 111 2.24 -6.35 -9.50
N ALA A 112 0.92 -6.28 -9.25
CA ALA A 112 0.36 -6.47 -7.92
C ALA A 112 0.58 -7.90 -7.42
N LEU A 113 1.08 -8.03 -6.20
CA LEU A 113 1.31 -9.29 -5.49
C LEU A 113 0.25 -9.58 -4.44
N GLY A 114 -0.33 -8.55 -3.85
CA GLY A 114 -1.37 -8.63 -2.85
C GLY A 114 -1.63 -7.26 -2.24
N GLY A 115 -2.67 -7.13 -1.46
CA GLY A 115 -3.06 -5.87 -0.82
C GLY A 115 -4.32 -6.03 0.00
N ASP A 116 -4.80 -4.92 0.53
CA ASP A 116 -5.99 -4.87 1.37
C ASP A 116 -6.59 -3.45 1.36
N ASP A 117 -7.89 -3.37 1.71
CA ASP A 117 -8.61 -2.11 1.87
C ASP A 117 -9.33 -1.95 3.23
N ASN A 118 -9.72 -3.03 3.92
CA ASN A 118 -10.64 -2.94 5.06
C ASN A 118 -10.36 -3.90 6.23
N ASN A 119 -9.19 -4.54 6.32
CA ASN A 119 -8.85 -5.42 7.45
C ASN A 119 -8.23 -4.69 8.65
N GLY A 120 -8.07 -3.37 8.56
CA GLY A 120 -7.61 -2.52 9.65
C GLY A 120 -8.73 -2.06 10.59
N THR A 121 -8.57 -0.89 11.18
CA THR A 121 -9.60 -0.27 12.00
C THR A 121 -10.60 0.45 11.09
N GLY A 122 -11.89 0.11 11.18
CA GLY A 122 -12.91 0.70 10.32
C GLY A 122 -12.68 0.38 8.84
N GLN A 123 -12.41 1.38 8.02
CA GLN A 123 -12.10 1.26 6.60
C GLN A 123 -10.59 1.34 6.30
N GLU A 124 -9.74 1.18 7.32
CA GLU A 124 -8.29 1.23 7.13
C GLU A 124 -7.73 -0.10 6.61
N ALA A 125 -6.69 -0.02 5.80
CA ALA A 125 -6.05 -1.18 5.21
C ALA A 125 -5.07 -1.87 6.17
N LEU A 126 -5.08 -3.22 6.17
CA LEU A 126 -4.09 -4.06 6.83
C LEU A 126 -3.82 -5.31 5.98
N ALA A 127 -2.77 -5.29 5.18
CA ALA A 127 -2.37 -6.43 4.36
C ALA A 127 -1.31 -7.28 5.06
N LEU A 128 -1.49 -8.61 5.05
CA LEU A 128 -0.48 -9.60 5.44
C LEU A 128 0.05 -10.26 4.16
N ILE A 129 1.36 -10.19 3.92
CA ILE A 129 1.96 -10.59 2.64
C ILE A 129 3.21 -11.40 2.84
N SER A 130 3.37 -12.48 2.04
CA SER A 130 4.58 -13.26 1.94
C SER A 130 5.41 -12.82 0.73
N VAL A 131 6.68 -12.53 0.95
CA VAL A 131 7.68 -12.23 -0.07
C VAL A 131 8.62 -13.42 -0.19
N SER A 132 8.71 -14.03 -1.36
CA SER A 132 9.50 -15.25 -1.58
C SER A 132 10.95 -14.99 -2.01
N GLN A 133 11.28 -13.78 -2.47
CA GLN A 133 12.61 -13.45 -2.97
C GLN A 133 13.04 -12.07 -2.47
N ALA A 134 14.34 -11.93 -2.20
CA ALA A 134 14.92 -10.62 -1.90
C ALA A 134 14.95 -9.74 -3.16
N GLY A 135 14.64 -8.46 -3.01
CA GLY A 135 14.63 -7.50 -4.12
C GLY A 135 13.97 -6.18 -3.79
N ASP A 136 13.80 -5.36 -4.82
CA ASP A 136 13.05 -4.11 -4.74
C ASP A 136 11.57 -4.37 -5.06
N TYR A 137 10.72 -3.75 -4.27
CA TYR A 137 9.27 -3.79 -4.34
C TYR A 137 8.74 -2.37 -4.25
N TYR A 138 7.44 -2.22 -4.53
CA TYR A 138 6.73 -0.96 -4.34
C TYR A 138 5.49 -1.19 -3.47
N VAL A 139 5.26 -0.30 -2.53
CA VAL A 139 4.00 -0.21 -1.81
C VAL A 139 3.22 0.93 -2.41
N GLU A 140 2.04 0.60 -2.96
CA GLU A 140 1.07 1.58 -3.45
C GLU A 140 0.09 1.94 -2.34
N MET A 141 -0.17 3.22 -2.22
CA MET A 141 -1.28 3.81 -1.47
C MET A 141 -2.26 4.46 -2.43
N ARG A 142 -3.54 4.20 -2.27
CA ARG A 142 -4.64 4.84 -3.01
C ARG A 142 -5.91 4.88 -2.18
N SER A 143 -6.95 5.54 -2.68
CA SER A 143 -8.29 5.44 -2.12
C SER A 143 -9.12 4.36 -2.83
N ALA A 144 -10.02 3.69 -2.10
CA ALA A 144 -10.98 2.75 -2.67
C ALA A 144 -12.06 3.46 -3.49
N ASP A 145 -12.42 4.69 -3.11
CA ASP A 145 -13.50 5.51 -3.68
C ASP A 145 -13.00 6.73 -4.47
N ASP A 146 -11.72 6.71 -4.92
CA ASP A 146 -11.06 7.84 -5.58
C ASP A 146 -11.04 9.13 -4.72
N GLY A 147 -11.16 9.00 -3.41
CA GLY A 147 -11.09 10.09 -2.44
C GLY A 147 -9.71 10.73 -2.34
N THR A 148 -9.65 11.88 -1.68
CA THR A 148 -8.41 12.62 -1.41
C THR A 148 -8.21 12.76 0.10
N GLY A 149 -6.97 12.94 0.54
CA GLY A 149 -6.68 13.14 1.94
C GLY A 149 -5.29 12.69 2.35
N THR A 150 -4.93 13.01 3.57
CA THR A 150 -3.65 12.60 4.16
C THR A 150 -3.76 11.21 4.78
N TYR A 151 -2.65 10.47 4.77
CA TYR A 151 -2.58 9.11 5.30
C TYR A 151 -1.26 8.88 6.03
N GLU A 152 -1.21 7.76 6.76
CA GLU A 152 0.02 7.17 7.27
C GLU A 152 0.17 5.76 6.68
N LEU A 153 1.35 5.48 6.11
CA LEU A 153 1.75 4.19 5.55
C LEU A 153 2.88 3.60 6.37
N GLN A 154 2.77 2.33 6.74
CA GLN A 154 3.84 1.61 7.41
C GLN A 154 3.93 0.17 6.89
N MET A 155 5.15 -0.35 6.75
CA MET A 155 5.41 -1.76 6.52
C MET A 155 6.35 -2.30 7.59
N THR A 156 5.97 -3.41 8.23
CA THR A 156 6.75 -4.07 9.27
C THR A 156 7.00 -5.53 8.92
N ALA A 157 8.18 -6.05 9.29
CA ALA A 157 8.44 -7.49 9.19
C ALA A 157 7.69 -8.22 10.32
N LEU A 158 7.07 -9.33 9.97
CA LEU A 158 6.50 -10.27 10.94
C LEU A 158 7.56 -11.32 11.29
N ALA A 159 7.57 -11.73 12.54
CA ALA A 159 8.41 -12.86 12.94
C ALA A 159 7.86 -14.12 12.26
N ASN A 160 8.72 -14.87 11.59
CA ASN A 160 8.44 -16.22 11.14
C ASN A 160 9.08 -17.14 12.19
N ASP A 161 8.29 -17.97 12.87
CA ASP A 161 8.78 -18.84 13.92
C ASP A 161 9.57 -20.04 13.36
N VAL A 162 9.20 -20.55 12.18
CA VAL A 162 9.87 -21.67 11.50
C VAL A 162 9.97 -21.42 9.99
N PRO A 163 11.18 -21.40 9.40
CA PRO A 163 11.31 -21.24 7.93
C PRO A 163 10.59 -22.32 7.13
N GLY A 164 9.85 -21.93 6.11
CA GLY A 164 9.09 -22.78 5.19
C GLY A 164 9.89 -23.38 4.05
N ASP A 165 11.17 -23.68 4.23
CA ASP A 165 12.04 -24.25 3.21
C ASP A 165 13.16 -25.14 3.81
N SER A 166 14.03 -25.69 2.93
CA SER A 166 15.13 -26.58 3.34
C SER A 166 16.26 -25.88 4.14
N SER A 167 16.21 -24.56 4.33
CA SER A 167 17.13 -23.81 5.17
C SER A 167 16.77 -23.93 6.66
N THR A 168 15.59 -24.49 6.99
CA THR A 168 15.13 -24.64 8.36
C THR A 168 16.15 -25.35 9.26
N THR A 169 16.37 -24.80 10.43
CA THR A 169 17.16 -25.43 11.52
C THR A 169 16.27 -26.12 12.54
N SER A 170 14.95 -25.97 12.41
CA SER A 170 13.97 -26.63 13.28
C SER A 170 13.96 -28.14 13.06
N THR A 171 14.03 -28.91 14.13
CA THR A 171 14.10 -30.38 14.08
C THR A 171 12.96 -31.01 14.84
N LEU A 172 12.44 -32.12 14.31
CA LEU A 172 11.51 -32.98 14.99
C LEU A 172 12.20 -34.31 15.30
N ALA A 173 12.27 -34.68 16.58
CA ALA A 173 12.84 -35.96 17.00
C ALA A 173 11.86 -37.10 16.72
N ALA A 174 12.39 -38.31 16.43
CA ALA A 174 11.56 -39.53 16.38
C ALA A 174 10.81 -39.72 17.72
N ALA A 175 9.54 -40.00 17.69
CA ALA A 175 8.64 -40.06 18.84
C ALA A 175 8.49 -38.73 19.63
N GLY A 176 8.95 -37.62 19.04
CA GLY A 176 8.75 -36.27 19.59
C GLY A 176 7.48 -35.63 19.07
N SER A 177 7.12 -34.49 19.68
CA SER A 177 6.08 -33.59 19.21
C SER A 177 6.58 -32.16 19.28
N THR A 178 6.07 -31.29 18.42
CA THR A 178 6.30 -29.84 18.47
C THR A 178 4.98 -29.11 18.20
N SER A 179 4.94 -27.86 18.57
CA SER A 179 3.86 -26.94 18.21
C SER A 179 4.48 -25.74 17.49
N GLY A 180 3.79 -25.21 16.51
CA GLY A 180 4.14 -24.00 15.77
C GLY A 180 2.89 -23.19 15.50
N THR A 181 3.04 -22.07 14.82
CA THR A 181 1.95 -21.21 14.39
C THR A 181 2.09 -20.98 12.89
N VAL A 182 1.03 -21.20 12.14
CA VAL A 182 0.94 -20.73 10.76
C VAL A 182 0.49 -19.27 10.85
N ASP A 183 1.43 -18.33 10.71
CA ASP A 183 1.23 -16.93 11.09
C ASP A 183 0.37 -16.15 10.11
N ILE A 184 0.44 -16.48 8.81
CA ILE A 184 -0.34 -15.84 7.76
C ILE A 184 -0.75 -16.86 6.68
N TYR A 185 -1.71 -16.49 5.83
CA TYR A 185 -2.10 -17.32 4.69
C TYR A 185 -0.90 -17.59 3.76
N GLY A 186 -0.62 -18.86 3.48
CA GLY A 186 0.50 -19.30 2.64
C GLY A 186 1.80 -19.50 3.40
N ASP A 187 1.81 -19.29 4.71
CA ASP A 187 2.91 -19.71 5.57
C ASP A 187 3.03 -21.23 5.66
N ALA A 188 4.25 -21.72 5.81
CA ALA A 188 4.56 -23.13 5.91
C ALA A 188 5.76 -23.37 6.84
N ASP A 189 5.57 -24.17 7.86
CA ASP A 189 6.61 -24.55 8.80
C ASP A 189 7.28 -25.87 8.38
N TRP A 190 8.57 -25.84 8.12
CA TRP A 190 9.32 -27.04 7.77
C TRP A 190 10.18 -27.50 8.95
N TYR A 191 10.07 -28.78 9.26
CA TYR A 191 10.86 -29.43 10.31
C TYR A 191 11.76 -30.50 9.71
N ARG A 192 13.04 -30.45 10.03
CA ARG A 192 13.97 -31.50 9.65
C ARG A 192 13.80 -32.72 10.56
N PHE A 193 13.78 -33.88 9.97
CA PHE A 193 13.57 -35.14 10.64
C PHE A 193 14.52 -36.19 10.09
N ASP A 194 15.35 -36.79 11.00
CA ASP A 194 16.32 -37.80 10.61
C ASP A 194 15.66 -39.20 10.62
N VAL A 195 15.82 -39.96 9.54
CA VAL A 195 15.24 -41.27 9.35
C VAL A 195 16.29 -42.38 9.39
N THR A 196 15.96 -43.57 9.89
CA THR A 196 16.79 -44.74 9.91
C THR A 196 16.26 -45.78 8.93
N SER A 197 17.13 -46.40 8.11
CA SER A 197 16.74 -47.43 7.15
C SER A 197 16.04 -48.62 7.86
N GLY A 198 14.91 -49.02 7.30
CA GLY A 198 14.12 -50.14 7.81
C GLY A 198 13.13 -49.79 8.93
N GLN A 199 13.06 -48.54 9.34
CA GLN A 199 12.05 -48.04 10.31
C GLN A 199 10.81 -47.52 9.58
N ILE A 200 9.67 -47.62 10.22
CA ILE A 200 8.39 -47.05 9.80
C ILE A 200 8.04 -45.95 10.78
N TYR A 201 7.72 -44.77 10.26
CA TYR A 201 7.34 -43.59 11.04
C TYR A 201 5.88 -43.25 10.77
N HIS A 202 5.17 -42.82 11.80
CA HIS A 202 3.75 -42.47 11.76
C HIS A 202 3.53 -41.07 12.27
#